data_e2b03d80d97236ef3fbabcf83e17385f
#
_entry.id   e2b03d80d97236ef3fbabcf83e17385f
#
_cell.length_a   1.000
_cell.length_b   1.000
_cell.length_c   1.000
_cell.angle_alpha   90.00
_cell.angle_beta   90.00
_cell.angle_gamma   90.00
#
_symmetry.space_group_name_H-M   'P 1'
#
loop_
_entity.id
_entity.type
_entity.pdbx_description
1 polymer ?
#
loop_
_entity_poly.entity_id
_entity_poly.type
_entity_poly.pdbx_seq_one_letter_code
_entity_poly.pdbx_strand_id
1 'polypeptide(L)'
;GLLAEYGVAIPEGMVIDHRSSGRVTLSSSGAGFVVPYPLWPVVVPASSHAMVEGLSGVLLPWSSPLDLSGADTTTVTPLLATTEFGQHLTGPHPLNPQFDWNSIAGNMRPQPMAAAILPRTPGGADSGVGESAGGRLVLVGDADFASTRFIGGETGNIVFLTNAVDWLAQDESLIQIRAKIRTAPPLLYSSERMRDLAKYGNLIGVPLMFVLIGAWRLARRRRLQAREYKGAGVVA
;
A
#
# COMPACT_ATOMS: atom_id res chain seq x y z
N GLY A 1 -21.05 15.87 17.73
CA GLY A 1 -20.32 16.70 16.77
C GLY A 1 -20.61 16.27 15.35
N LEU A 2 -20.17 17.03 14.33
CA LEU A 2 -20.48 16.82 12.90
C LEU A 2 -20.32 15.37 12.43
N LEU A 3 -19.22 14.72 12.77
CA LEU A 3 -18.96 13.33 12.35
C LEU A 3 -19.98 12.34 12.93
N ALA A 4 -20.42 12.55 14.16
CA ALA A 4 -21.39 11.68 14.82
C ALA A 4 -22.77 11.68 14.12
N GLU A 5 -23.12 12.77 13.45
CA GLU A 5 -24.36 12.86 12.66
C GLU A 5 -24.33 11.93 11.43
N TYR A 6 -23.14 11.60 10.94
CA TYR A 6 -22.94 10.64 9.85
C TYR A 6 -22.59 9.23 10.34
N GLY A 7 -22.62 9.00 11.67
CA GLY A 7 -22.25 7.71 12.27
C GLY A 7 -20.76 7.38 12.13
N VAL A 8 -19.90 8.40 11.98
CA VAL A 8 -18.45 8.26 11.85
C VAL A 8 -17.75 8.70 13.12
N ALA A 9 -16.79 7.92 13.58
CA ALA A 9 -15.93 8.28 14.71
C ALA A 9 -14.45 8.08 14.35
N ILE A 10 -13.57 8.78 15.09
CA ILE A 10 -12.14 8.60 15.05
C ILE A 10 -11.74 8.08 16.43
N PRO A 11 -11.56 6.77 16.61
CA PRO A 11 -11.13 6.19 17.88
C PRO A 11 -9.68 6.61 18.21
N GLU A 12 -9.39 6.70 19.50
CA GLU A 12 -8.03 6.97 19.97
C GLU A 12 -7.08 5.84 19.59
N GLY A 13 -5.85 6.19 19.23
CA GLY A 13 -4.80 5.25 18.87
C GLY A 13 -4.23 5.48 17.49
N MET A 14 -3.33 4.60 17.10
CA MET A 14 -2.64 4.63 15.81
C MET A 14 -2.83 3.32 15.07
N VAL A 15 -2.69 3.40 13.75
CA VAL A 15 -2.75 2.22 12.89
C VAL A 15 -1.35 1.86 12.43
N ILE A 16 -1.06 0.56 12.46
CA ILE A 16 0.12 -0.01 11.80
C ILE A 16 -0.33 -0.97 10.70
N ASP A 17 0.52 -1.14 9.69
CA ASP A 17 0.38 -2.22 8.72
C ASP A 17 1.70 -3.00 8.67
N HIS A 18 1.63 -4.27 9.03
CA HIS A 18 2.81 -5.13 9.14
C HIS A 18 3.43 -5.51 7.80
N ARG A 19 2.72 -5.29 6.69
CA ARG A 19 3.14 -5.70 5.34
C ARG A 19 3.24 -4.55 4.35
N SER A 20 2.44 -3.51 4.51
CA SER A 20 2.36 -2.37 3.62
C SER A 20 2.71 -1.10 4.38
N SER A 21 4.00 -0.76 4.43
CA SER A 21 4.49 0.40 5.19
C SER A 21 5.56 1.18 4.45
N GLY A 22 5.62 2.45 4.75
CA GLY A 22 6.71 3.33 4.37
C GLY A 22 8.04 2.89 4.98
N ARG A 23 9.12 3.56 4.57
CA ARG A 23 10.48 3.23 4.98
C ARG A 23 11.15 4.46 5.57
N VAL A 24 11.94 4.22 6.62
CA VAL A 24 12.78 5.26 7.22
C VAL A 24 14.25 4.90 7.05
N THR A 25 15.08 5.91 6.83
CA THR A 25 16.53 5.75 6.79
C THR A 25 17.08 6.04 8.18
N LEU A 26 17.74 5.06 8.76
CA LEU A 26 18.47 5.18 10.01
C LEU A 26 19.94 5.38 9.69
N SER A 27 20.51 6.50 10.12
CA SER A 27 21.93 6.80 9.96
C SER A 27 22.66 6.46 11.25
N SER A 28 23.64 5.58 11.16
CA SER A 28 24.55 5.26 12.27
C SER A 28 25.99 5.28 11.72
N SER A 29 26.84 6.11 12.30
CA SER A 29 28.29 6.13 12.02
C SER A 29 28.69 6.18 10.54
N GLY A 30 27.94 6.93 9.73
CA GLY A 30 28.25 7.11 8.28
C GLY A 30 27.65 6.05 7.35
N ALA A 31 27.05 4.99 7.86
CA ALA A 31 26.24 4.05 7.09
C ALA A 31 24.76 4.27 7.38
N GLY A 32 23.94 4.34 6.31
CA GLY A 32 22.49 4.43 6.42
C GLY A 32 21.85 3.10 6.07
N PHE A 33 20.90 2.63 6.89
CA PHE A 33 20.05 1.50 6.50
C PHE A 33 18.61 1.95 6.40
N VAL A 34 17.90 1.37 5.44
CA VAL A 34 16.49 1.63 5.21
C VAL A 34 15.70 0.49 5.84
N VAL A 35 14.84 0.83 6.80
CA VAL A 35 13.97 -0.15 7.48
C VAL A 35 12.51 0.16 7.21
N PRO A 36 11.64 -0.87 7.10
CA PRO A 36 10.20 -0.65 7.06
C PRO A 36 9.74 -0.09 8.40
N TYR A 37 8.76 0.82 8.35
CA TYR A 37 8.22 1.45 9.55
C TYR A 37 6.70 1.31 9.57
N PRO A 38 6.15 0.30 10.27
CA PRO A 38 4.73 -0.03 10.27
C PRO A 38 3.79 1.10 10.71
N LEU A 39 4.26 2.06 11.51
CA LEU A 39 3.52 3.29 11.87
C LEU A 39 3.35 4.27 10.71
N TRP A 40 3.92 3.98 9.55
CA TRP A 40 3.70 4.69 8.30
C TRP A 40 2.99 3.76 7.31
N PRO A 41 1.72 3.38 7.58
CA PRO A 41 1.00 2.50 6.67
C PRO A 41 0.88 3.11 5.27
N VAL A 42 1.10 2.30 4.25
CA VAL A 42 0.75 2.60 2.87
C VAL A 42 -0.60 1.94 2.61
N VAL A 43 -1.64 2.75 2.65
CA VAL A 43 -3.03 2.31 2.52
C VAL A 43 -3.43 2.22 1.05
N VAL A 44 -4.39 1.35 0.76
CA VAL A 44 -4.83 1.03 -0.60
C VAL A 44 -6.29 1.44 -0.80
N PRO A 45 -6.74 1.62 -2.07
CA PRO A 45 -8.15 1.85 -2.35
C PRO A 45 -9.06 0.79 -1.73
N ALA A 46 -10.10 1.24 -1.00
CA ALA A 46 -11.10 0.40 -0.37
C ALA A 46 -12.42 0.35 -1.15
N SER A 47 -12.55 1.16 -2.20
CA SER A 47 -13.74 1.23 -3.07
C SER A 47 -13.34 1.62 -4.49
N SER A 48 -14.31 1.59 -5.41
CA SER A 48 -14.16 2.08 -6.78
C SER A 48 -14.50 3.57 -6.94
N HIS A 49 -14.35 4.35 -5.87
CA HIS A 49 -14.65 5.78 -5.91
C HIS A 49 -13.63 6.53 -6.78
N ALA A 50 -14.08 7.53 -7.55
CA ALA A 50 -13.23 8.29 -8.49
C ALA A 50 -11.95 8.87 -7.85
N MET A 51 -12.02 9.36 -6.59
CA MET A 51 -10.85 9.91 -5.90
C MET A 51 -9.70 8.93 -5.73
N VAL A 52 -9.96 7.63 -5.70
CA VAL A 52 -8.95 6.58 -5.45
C VAL A 52 -8.69 5.72 -6.67
N GLU A 53 -9.39 5.98 -7.76
CA GLU A 53 -9.18 5.25 -9.02
C GLU A 53 -7.77 5.47 -9.56
N GLY A 54 -7.10 4.38 -9.90
CA GLY A 54 -5.71 4.41 -10.41
C GLY A 54 -4.64 4.64 -9.35
N LEU A 55 -5.01 4.85 -8.07
CA LEU A 55 -4.04 4.89 -6.97
C LEU A 55 -3.57 3.49 -6.62
N SER A 56 -2.26 3.33 -6.41
CA SER A 56 -1.67 2.10 -5.90
C SER A 56 -1.46 2.11 -4.39
N GLY A 57 -1.41 3.29 -3.78
CA GLY A 57 -1.30 3.46 -2.34
C GLY A 57 -1.06 4.91 -1.94
N VAL A 58 -1.42 5.23 -0.70
CA VAL A 58 -1.23 6.53 -0.05
C VAL A 58 -0.53 6.29 1.28
N LEU A 59 0.51 7.05 1.56
CA LEU A 59 1.26 6.97 2.82
C LEU A 59 0.58 7.85 3.88
N LEU A 60 0.15 7.25 4.98
CA LEU A 60 -0.49 7.95 6.10
C LEU A 60 0.34 7.77 7.38
N PRO A 61 1.31 8.67 7.67
CA PRO A 61 2.18 8.53 8.83
C PRO A 61 1.43 8.80 10.14
N TRP A 62 1.62 7.91 11.14
CA TRP A 62 1.06 8.02 12.50
C TRP A 62 -0.45 8.24 12.56
N SER A 63 -1.16 7.66 11.64
CA SER A 63 -2.58 7.88 11.39
C SER A 63 -3.49 7.14 12.38
N SER A 64 -4.66 7.73 12.65
CA SER A 64 -5.76 7.10 13.39
C SER A 64 -6.73 6.41 12.44
N PRO A 65 -7.38 5.30 12.85
CA PRO A 65 -8.40 4.66 12.03
C PRO A 65 -9.70 5.46 12.04
N LEU A 66 -10.58 5.16 11.10
CA LEU A 66 -11.96 5.61 11.11
C LEU A 66 -12.86 4.45 11.56
N ASP A 67 -13.77 4.72 12.48
CA ASP A 67 -14.87 3.81 12.78
C ASP A 67 -16.09 4.23 11.95
N LEU A 68 -16.46 3.38 11.01
CA LEU A 68 -17.58 3.56 10.09
C LEU A 68 -18.74 2.62 10.43
N SER A 69 -18.73 1.94 11.59
CA SER A 69 -19.71 0.93 11.95
C SER A 69 -21.13 1.49 12.12
N GLY A 70 -21.25 2.77 12.50
CA GLY A 70 -22.51 3.48 12.60
C GLY A 70 -22.91 4.25 11.33
N ALA A 71 -22.10 4.20 10.29
CA ALA A 71 -22.29 5.02 9.10
C ALA A 71 -23.31 4.40 8.12
N ASP A 72 -24.08 5.26 7.47
CA ASP A 72 -24.95 4.87 6.36
C ASP A 72 -24.12 4.77 5.07
N THR A 73 -24.07 3.58 4.48
CA THR A 73 -23.32 3.29 3.25
C THR A 73 -23.79 4.06 2.02
N THR A 74 -24.97 4.69 2.07
CA THR A 74 -25.46 5.56 0.99
C THR A 74 -24.85 6.96 1.06
N THR A 75 -24.41 7.39 2.24
CA THR A 75 -23.84 8.72 2.47
C THR A 75 -22.33 8.68 2.75
N VAL A 76 -21.82 7.58 3.29
CA VAL A 76 -20.41 7.43 3.67
C VAL A 76 -19.79 6.31 2.86
N THR A 77 -18.78 6.65 2.07
CA THR A 77 -18.03 5.69 1.24
C THR A 77 -16.59 5.59 1.75
N PRO A 78 -16.12 4.41 2.16
CA PRO A 78 -14.71 4.23 2.51
C PRO A 78 -13.84 4.43 1.27
N LEU A 79 -12.80 5.22 1.37
CA LEU A 79 -11.88 5.54 0.27
C LEU A 79 -10.61 4.71 0.33
N LEU A 80 -9.97 4.72 1.49
CA LEU A 80 -8.68 4.09 1.74
C LEU A 80 -8.76 3.21 2.98
N ALA A 81 -8.08 2.08 2.94
CA ALA A 81 -7.91 1.20 4.09
C ALA A 81 -6.50 0.60 4.11
N THR A 82 -6.07 0.10 5.27
CA THR A 82 -4.89 -0.77 5.36
C THR A 82 -5.12 -2.09 4.63
N THR A 83 -4.06 -2.87 4.46
CA THR A 83 -4.19 -4.26 4.01
C THR A 83 -4.84 -5.13 5.09
N GLU A 84 -5.02 -6.42 4.80
CA GLU A 84 -5.46 -7.42 5.79
C GLU A 84 -4.52 -7.54 7.00
N PHE A 85 -3.30 -7.01 6.91
CA PHE A 85 -2.29 -6.97 7.97
C PHE A 85 -2.32 -5.68 8.79
N GLY A 86 -3.36 -4.87 8.63
CA GLY A 86 -3.58 -3.67 9.42
C GLY A 86 -4.00 -3.98 10.85
N GLN A 87 -3.47 -3.25 11.82
CA GLN A 87 -3.79 -3.39 13.24
C GLN A 87 -3.98 -2.01 13.87
N HIS A 88 -5.07 -1.85 14.62
CA HIS A 88 -5.29 -0.67 15.45
C HIS A 88 -4.62 -0.87 16.82
N LEU A 89 -3.75 0.04 17.17
CA LEU A 89 -3.04 0.08 18.45
C LEU A 89 -3.66 1.14 19.35
N THR A 90 -4.04 0.74 20.55
CA THR A 90 -4.57 1.63 21.59
C THR A 90 -3.56 1.77 22.72
N GLY A 91 -3.45 2.96 23.31
CA GLY A 91 -2.51 3.24 24.40
C GLY A 91 -1.12 3.64 23.91
N PRO A 92 -0.15 3.82 24.84
CA PRO A 92 1.20 4.27 24.52
C PRO A 92 2.02 3.16 23.85
N HIS A 93 2.61 3.47 22.71
CA HIS A 93 3.49 2.57 21.97
C HIS A 93 4.81 3.24 21.64
N PRO A 94 5.92 2.48 21.53
CA PRO A 94 7.20 3.03 21.10
C PRO A 94 7.12 3.57 19.68
N LEU A 95 7.69 4.75 19.44
CA LEU A 95 7.82 5.33 18.09
C LEU A 95 9.15 4.98 17.42
N ASN A 96 9.93 4.08 18.01
CA ASN A 96 11.24 3.69 17.49
C ASN A 96 11.08 2.79 16.26
N PRO A 97 11.63 3.15 15.09
CA PRO A 97 11.61 2.31 13.91
C PRO A 97 12.29 0.94 14.08
N GLN A 98 13.22 0.81 15.04
CA GLN A 98 13.92 -0.44 15.35
C GLN A 98 13.17 -1.34 16.32
N PHE A 99 11.98 -0.94 16.79
CA PHE A 99 11.15 -1.78 17.64
C PHE A 99 10.70 -3.03 16.87
N ASP A 100 10.66 -4.16 17.55
CA ASP A 100 10.12 -5.40 16.94
C ASP A 100 8.59 -5.34 16.92
N TRP A 101 8.06 -4.80 15.84
CA TRP A 101 6.62 -4.66 15.62
C TRP A 101 5.89 -5.99 15.56
N ASN A 102 6.58 -7.10 15.24
CA ASN A 102 5.96 -8.42 15.22
C ASN A 102 5.67 -8.91 16.64
N SER A 103 6.40 -8.41 17.66
CA SER A 103 6.19 -8.79 19.06
C SER A 103 4.82 -8.36 19.61
N ILE A 104 4.20 -7.34 19.00
CA ILE A 104 2.88 -6.82 19.37
C ILE A 104 1.80 -7.18 18.33
N ALA A 105 2.12 -8.06 17.40
CA ALA A 105 1.16 -8.53 16.41
C ALA A 105 -0.07 -9.14 17.08
N GLY A 106 -1.26 -8.61 16.77
CA GLY A 106 -2.53 -8.99 17.38
C GLY A 106 -3.59 -9.26 16.33
N ASN A 107 -4.79 -8.80 16.59
CA ASN A 107 -5.93 -8.97 15.68
C ASN A 107 -5.75 -8.06 14.45
N MET A 108 -5.31 -8.65 13.35
CA MET A 108 -5.09 -7.97 12.08
C MET A 108 -6.36 -7.99 11.24
N ARG A 109 -6.71 -6.84 10.70
CA ARG A 109 -7.84 -6.67 9.77
C ARG A 109 -7.67 -5.35 9.02
N PRO A 110 -8.31 -5.18 7.84
CA PRO A 110 -8.35 -3.88 7.19
C PRO A 110 -8.93 -2.80 8.12
N GLN A 111 -8.25 -1.67 8.22
CA GLN A 111 -8.67 -0.51 9.00
C GLN A 111 -9.05 0.59 8.01
N PRO A 112 -10.28 1.13 8.04
CA PRO A 112 -10.63 2.29 7.24
C PRO A 112 -9.80 3.51 7.69
N MET A 113 -9.23 4.24 6.72
CA MET A 113 -8.30 5.34 6.98
C MET A 113 -8.76 6.66 6.36
N ALA A 114 -9.61 6.59 5.33
CA ALA A 114 -10.23 7.75 4.71
C ALA A 114 -11.64 7.42 4.22
N ALA A 115 -12.52 8.40 4.24
CA ALA A 115 -13.90 8.28 3.76
C ALA A 115 -14.37 9.54 3.06
N ALA A 116 -15.20 9.36 2.04
CA ALA A 116 -16.01 10.41 1.42
C ALA A 116 -17.40 10.44 2.08
N ILE A 117 -17.87 11.62 2.39
CA ILE A 117 -19.17 11.83 3.01
C ILE A 117 -19.98 12.77 2.13
N LEU A 118 -21.12 12.28 1.66
CA LEU A 118 -22.11 13.09 0.94
C LEU A 118 -23.08 13.72 1.95
N PRO A 119 -23.60 14.94 1.66
CA PRO A 119 -24.56 15.57 2.53
C PRO A 119 -25.84 14.73 2.60
N ARG A 120 -26.41 14.60 3.80
CA ARG A 120 -27.77 14.11 3.95
C ARG A 120 -28.73 15.14 3.39
N THR A 121 -29.54 14.76 2.42
CA THR A 121 -30.66 15.60 1.99
C THR A 121 -31.73 15.60 3.08
N PRO A 122 -32.03 16.72 3.74
CA PRO A 122 -33.10 16.77 4.71
C PRO A 122 -34.44 16.59 3.97
N GLY A 123 -35.16 15.51 4.22
CA GLY A 123 -36.44 15.21 3.62
C GLY A 123 -36.34 14.30 2.42
N GLY A 124 -36.78 13.05 2.62
CA GLY A 124 -36.85 12.05 1.59
C GLY A 124 -37.78 12.46 0.45
N ALA A 125 -37.45 11.88 -0.71
CA ALA A 125 -38.23 11.73 -1.93
C ALA A 125 -38.53 13.01 -2.73
N ASP A 126 -38.07 12.95 -4.00
CA ASP A 126 -38.71 13.60 -5.15
C ASP A 126 -38.56 15.12 -5.28
N SER A 127 -37.35 15.61 -5.33
CA SER A 127 -37.11 16.90 -5.99
C SER A 127 -36.20 16.61 -7.17
N GLY A 128 -36.80 16.61 -8.36
CA GLY A 128 -36.09 16.45 -9.61
C GLY A 128 -34.93 17.42 -9.74
N VAL A 129 -33.83 16.91 -10.32
CA VAL A 129 -32.74 17.68 -10.91
C VAL A 129 -32.47 19.04 -10.23
N GLY A 130 -31.85 19.00 -9.06
CA GLY A 130 -31.42 20.22 -8.36
C GLY A 130 -30.26 19.84 -7.45
N GLU A 131 -29.11 20.47 -7.66
CA GLU A 131 -27.90 20.36 -6.87
C GLU A 131 -28.19 20.16 -5.38
N SER A 132 -27.70 19.06 -4.83
CA SER A 132 -27.74 18.83 -3.37
C SER A 132 -27.04 20.01 -2.70
N ALA A 133 -27.81 20.88 -2.02
CA ALA A 133 -27.31 22.11 -1.38
C ALA A 133 -26.46 21.82 -0.13
N GLY A 134 -25.87 20.62 0.00
CA GLY A 134 -25.00 20.22 1.09
C GLY A 134 -23.57 20.04 0.63
N GLY A 135 -22.61 20.52 1.44
CA GLY A 135 -21.19 20.40 1.13
C GLY A 135 -20.71 18.94 1.20
N ARG A 136 -19.88 18.53 0.28
CA ARG A 136 -19.13 17.27 0.34
C ARG A 136 -18.04 17.35 1.42
N LEU A 137 -17.73 16.23 2.06
CA LEU A 137 -16.66 16.15 3.06
C LEU A 137 -15.75 14.96 2.72
N VAL A 138 -14.44 15.17 2.82
CA VAL A 138 -13.45 14.11 2.80
C VAL A 138 -12.80 14.05 4.18
N LEU A 139 -12.85 12.89 4.81
CA LEU A 139 -12.24 12.64 6.10
C LEU A 139 -11.03 11.73 5.93
N VAL A 140 -9.90 12.10 6.52
CA VAL A 140 -8.67 11.32 6.54
C VAL A 140 -8.16 11.24 7.97
N GLY A 141 -7.74 10.08 8.42
CA GLY A 141 -7.25 9.83 9.79
C GLY A 141 -5.84 10.39 10.07
N ASP A 142 -5.33 11.22 9.18
CA ASP A 142 -3.99 11.82 9.26
C ASP A 142 -3.99 13.20 8.58
N ALA A 143 -3.20 14.12 9.11
CA ALA A 143 -2.95 15.43 8.50
C ALA A 143 -1.54 15.54 7.88
N ASP A 144 -0.59 14.76 8.37
CA ASP A 144 0.81 14.81 7.95
C ASP A 144 1.03 14.35 6.51
N PHE A 145 0.15 13.50 5.99
CA PHE A 145 0.22 13.00 4.61
C PHE A 145 0.24 14.13 3.56
N ALA A 146 -0.40 15.27 3.87
CA ALA A 146 -0.48 16.44 3.01
C ALA A 146 0.70 17.42 3.22
N SER A 147 1.59 17.15 4.18
CA SER A 147 2.75 17.99 4.44
C SER A 147 3.82 17.88 3.35
N THR A 148 4.66 18.88 3.21
CA THR A 148 5.76 18.91 2.23
C THR A 148 6.74 17.74 2.40
N ARG A 149 6.81 17.17 3.60
CA ARG A 149 7.66 16.02 3.91
C ARG A 149 7.20 14.74 3.23
N PHE A 150 5.89 14.54 3.12
CA PHE A 150 5.30 13.29 2.65
C PHE A 150 4.64 13.39 1.27
N ILE A 151 4.31 14.61 0.82
CA ILE A 151 3.60 14.83 -0.44
C ILE A 151 4.46 14.57 -1.68
N GLY A 152 5.79 14.74 -1.58
CA GLY A 152 6.75 14.59 -2.68
C GLY A 152 7.33 13.19 -2.86
N GLY A 153 6.87 12.19 -2.10
CA GLY A 153 7.37 10.81 -2.19
C GLY A 153 6.84 10.03 -3.40
N GLU A 154 7.30 8.77 -3.55
CA GLU A 154 6.84 7.84 -4.58
C GLU A 154 5.39 7.34 -4.34
N THR A 155 4.74 7.83 -3.30
CA THR A 155 3.37 7.46 -2.91
C THR A 155 2.34 8.35 -3.60
N GLY A 156 1.11 7.87 -3.68
CA GLY A 156 0.00 8.59 -4.31
C GLY A 156 -0.55 9.78 -3.51
N ASN A 157 0.17 10.30 -2.51
CA ASN A 157 -0.31 11.36 -1.61
C ASN A 157 -0.76 12.61 -2.37
N ILE A 158 0.10 13.13 -3.27
CA ILE A 158 -0.25 14.33 -4.05
C ILE A 158 -1.43 14.07 -5.00
N VAL A 159 -1.50 12.86 -5.59
CA VAL A 159 -2.58 12.49 -6.50
C VAL A 159 -3.89 12.38 -5.72
N PHE A 160 -3.88 11.71 -4.57
CA PHE A 160 -5.06 11.58 -3.70
C PHE A 160 -5.55 12.95 -3.22
N LEU A 161 -4.64 13.81 -2.73
CA LEU A 161 -4.99 15.15 -2.27
C LEU A 161 -5.61 15.99 -3.38
N THR A 162 -5.01 15.95 -4.58
CA THR A 162 -5.53 16.70 -5.72
C THR A 162 -6.89 16.17 -6.18
N ASN A 163 -7.06 14.85 -6.24
CA ASN A 163 -8.35 14.24 -6.56
C ASN A 163 -9.43 14.58 -5.53
N ALA A 164 -9.04 14.66 -4.23
CA ALA A 164 -9.96 15.08 -3.17
C ALA A 164 -10.43 16.53 -3.35
N VAL A 165 -9.50 17.43 -3.71
CA VAL A 165 -9.84 18.84 -3.99
C VAL A 165 -10.76 18.96 -5.20
N ASP A 166 -10.47 18.24 -6.31
CA ASP A 166 -11.32 18.27 -7.50
C ASP A 166 -12.73 17.70 -7.20
N TRP A 167 -12.80 16.62 -6.44
CA TRP A 167 -14.09 16.06 -6.05
C TRP A 167 -14.89 17.00 -5.14
N LEU A 168 -14.23 17.69 -4.20
CA LEU A 168 -14.85 18.69 -3.35
C LEU A 168 -15.33 19.91 -4.15
N ALA A 169 -14.59 20.27 -5.21
CA ALA A 169 -14.97 21.31 -6.17
C ALA A 169 -16.04 20.86 -7.17
N GLN A 170 -16.50 19.60 -7.10
CA GLN A 170 -17.48 18.99 -8.01
C GLN A 170 -17.00 18.85 -9.48
N ASP A 171 -15.69 18.92 -9.69
CA ASP A 171 -15.08 18.75 -11.02
C ASP A 171 -14.54 17.32 -11.23
N GLU A 172 -15.46 16.37 -11.38
CA GLU A 172 -15.11 14.94 -11.55
C GLU A 172 -14.43 14.65 -12.90
N SER A 173 -14.57 15.54 -13.88
CA SER A 173 -13.96 15.35 -15.20
C SER A 173 -12.43 15.35 -15.14
N LEU A 174 -11.82 16.13 -14.26
CA LEU A 174 -10.37 16.20 -14.06
C LEU A 174 -9.79 14.92 -13.42
N ILE A 175 -10.55 14.25 -12.59
CA ILE A 175 -10.11 13.03 -11.91
C ILE A 175 -9.90 11.91 -12.91
N GLN A 176 -10.80 11.73 -13.88
CA GLN A 176 -10.72 10.67 -14.88
C GLN A 176 -9.49 10.81 -15.80
N ILE A 177 -9.02 12.04 -16.03
CA ILE A 177 -7.81 12.28 -16.82
C ILE A 177 -6.56 11.81 -16.07
N ARG A 178 -6.50 11.99 -14.76
CA ARG A 178 -5.37 11.60 -13.91
C ARG A 178 -5.33 10.11 -13.59
N ALA A 179 -6.46 9.42 -13.58
CA ALA A 179 -6.52 7.97 -13.34
C ALA A 179 -5.67 7.15 -14.33
N LYS A 180 -5.24 7.75 -15.45
CA LYS A 180 -4.30 7.16 -16.41
C LYS A 180 -2.84 7.19 -15.93
N ILE A 181 -2.50 7.98 -14.91
CA ILE A 181 -1.15 8.03 -14.33
C ILE A 181 -1.06 6.90 -13.31
N ARG A 182 -0.61 5.72 -13.76
CA ARG A 182 -0.45 4.55 -12.88
C ARG A 182 0.80 4.72 -12.01
N THR A 183 0.59 4.88 -10.74
CA THR A 183 1.65 4.65 -9.74
C THR A 183 1.89 3.14 -9.63
N ALA A 184 3.15 2.70 -9.58
CA ALA A 184 3.43 1.26 -9.47
C ALA A 184 2.84 0.69 -8.17
N PRO A 185 2.03 -0.39 -8.22
CA PRO A 185 1.43 -0.95 -7.03
C PRO A 185 2.50 -1.46 -6.06
N PRO A 186 2.32 -1.29 -4.74
CA PRO A 186 3.22 -1.86 -3.76
C PRO A 186 3.24 -3.40 -3.88
N LEU A 187 4.43 -4.00 -3.81
CA LEU A 187 4.57 -5.45 -3.82
C LEU A 187 4.15 -6.01 -2.45
N LEU A 188 2.93 -6.54 -2.39
CA LEU A 188 2.39 -7.20 -1.20
C LEU A 188 2.70 -8.70 -1.27
N TYR A 189 3.43 -9.21 -0.28
CA TYR A 189 3.70 -10.64 -0.14
C TYR A 189 2.84 -11.22 1.00
N SER A 190 2.09 -12.28 0.73
CA SER A 190 1.23 -12.96 1.71
C SER A 190 2.01 -13.60 2.87
N SER A 191 3.33 -13.82 2.72
CA SER A 191 4.19 -14.34 3.78
C SER A 191 5.65 -13.92 3.60
N GLU A 192 6.41 -13.89 4.72
CA GLU A 192 7.86 -13.63 4.65
C GLU A 192 8.61 -14.65 3.82
N ARG A 193 8.21 -15.93 3.92
CA ARG A 193 8.82 -17.00 3.12
C ARG A 193 8.65 -16.76 1.63
N MET A 194 7.52 -16.24 1.19
CA MET A 194 7.26 -15.92 -0.21
C MET A 194 8.12 -14.74 -0.69
N ARG A 195 8.28 -13.73 0.15
CA ARG A 195 9.18 -12.59 -0.10
C ARG A 195 10.63 -13.06 -0.22
N ASP A 196 11.08 -13.88 0.72
CA ASP A 196 12.46 -14.37 0.75
C ASP A 196 12.73 -15.34 -0.40
N LEU A 197 11.77 -16.19 -0.75
CA LEU A 197 11.85 -17.07 -1.92
C LEU A 197 11.96 -16.27 -3.22
N ALA A 198 11.15 -15.23 -3.39
CA ALA A 198 11.23 -14.34 -4.55
C ALA A 198 12.57 -13.60 -4.62
N LYS A 199 13.08 -13.11 -3.48
CA LYS A 199 14.35 -12.39 -3.37
C LYS A 199 15.54 -13.30 -3.67
N TYR A 200 15.66 -14.40 -2.93
CA TYR A 200 16.82 -15.29 -3.03
C TYR A 200 16.73 -16.22 -4.25
N GLY A 201 15.52 -16.62 -4.65
CA GLY A 201 15.29 -17.38 -5.87
C GLY A 201 15.76 -16.61 -7.11
N ASN A 202 15.51 -15.31 -7.16
CA ASN A 202 15.95 -14.47 -8.27
C ASN A 202 17.45 -14.14 -8.19
N LEU A 203 17.96 -13.82 -6.99
CA LEU A 203 19.35 -13.42 -6.77
C LEU A 203 20.34 -14.57 -6.96
N ILE A 204 20.01 -15.78 -6.52
CA ILE A 204 20.90 -16.94 -6.51
C ILE A 204 20.45 -17.95 -7.58
N GLY A 205 19.15 -18.22 -7.71
CA GLY A 205 18.62 -19.25 -8.58
C GLY A 205 18.91 -19.02 -10.06
N VAL A 206 18.76 -17.77 -10.52
CA VAL A 206 19.04 -17.43 -11.93
C VAL A 206 20.52 -17.59 -12.29
N PRO A 207 21.49 -17.03 -11.54
CA PRO A 207 22.92 -17.27 -11.82
C PRO A 207 23.30 -18.76 -11.71
N LEU A 208 22.79 -19.47 -10.70
CA LEU A 208 23.06 -20.90 -10.52
C LEU A 208 22.57 -21.73 -11.71
N MET A 209 21.42 -21.40 -12.27
CA MET A 209 20.88 -22.08 -13.46
C MET A 209 21.84 -21.93 -14.65
N PHE A 210 22.40 -20.74 -14.88
CA PHE A 210 23.39 -20.53 -15.95
C PHE A 210 24.67 -21.31 -15.71
N VAL A 211 25.17 -21.36 -14.47
CA VAL A 211 26.35 -22.15 -14.10
C VAL A 211 26.10 -23.65 -14.35
N LEU A 212 24.96 -24.18 -13.96
CA LEU A 212 24.59 -25.58 -14.16
C LEU A 212 24.48 -25.93 -15.66
N ILE A 213 23.86 -25.08 -16.47
CA ILE A 213 23.78 -25.27 -17.92
C ILE A 213 25.17 -25.24 -18.53
N GLY A 214 26.04 -24.31 -18.12
CA GLY A 214 27.43 -24.23 -18.57
C GLY A 214 28.22 -25.47 -18.20
N ALA A 215 28.15 -25.92 -16.97
CA ALA A 215 28.80 -27.13 -16.47
C ALA A 215 28.33 -28.39 -17.20
N TRP A 216 27.00 -28.53 -17.39
CA TRP A 216 26.42 -29.64 -18.17
C TRP A 216 26.91 -29.66 -19.61
N ARG A 217 26.94 -28.49 -20.27
CA ARG A 217 27.44 -28.34 -21.64
C ARG A 217 28.93 -28.71 -21.74
N LEU A 218 29.73 -28.28 -20.75
CA LEU A 218 31.16 -28.62 -20.68
C LEU A 218 31.37 -30.13 -20.46
N ALA A 219 30.64 -30.73 -19.54
CA ALA A 219 30.67 -32.18 -19.27
C ALA A 219 30.28 -32.99 -20.51
N ARG A 220 29.23 -32.54 -21.24
CA ARG A 220 28.84 -33.17 -22.50
C ARG A 220 29.92 -33.10 -23.60
N ARG A 221 30.56 -31.94 -23.73
CA ARG A 221 31.69 -31.76 -24.67
C ARG A 221 32.88 -32.71 -24.34
N ARG A 222 33.27 -32.80 -23.07
CA ARG A 222 34.34 -33.71 -22.62
C ARG A 222 34.01 -35.18 -22.90
N ARG A 223 32.77 -35.58 -22.72
CA ARG A 223 32.33 -36.95 -23.02
C ARG A 223 32.37 -37.27 -24.53
N LEU A 224 32.05 -36.32 -25.37
CA LEU A 224 32.13 -36.52 -26.83
C LEU A 224 33.59 -36.62 -27.31
N GLN A 225 34.49 -35.77 -26.84
CA GLN A 225 35.91 -35.84 -27.14
C GLN A 225 36.58 -37.13 -26.66
N ALA A 226 36.19 -37.64 -25.48
CA ALA A 226 36.70 -38.93 -24.98
C ALA A 226 36.22 -40.15 -25.81
N ARG A 227 35.09 -40.02 -26.52
CA ARG A 227 34.61 -41.07 -27.44
C ARG A 227 35.36 -41.07 -28.77
N GLU A 228 35.66 -39.92 -29.33
CA GLU A 228 36.44 -39.78 -30.56
C GLU A 228 37.86 -40.32 -30.38
N TYR A 229 38.50 -40.06 -29.24
CA TYR A 229 39.86 -40.58 -28.95
C TYR A 229 39.92 -42.11 -28.80
N LYS A 230 38.85 -42.76 -28.32
CA LYS A 230 38.78 -44.22 -28.26
C LYS A 230 38.48 -44.87 -29.60
N GLY A 231 37.90 -44.17 -30.56
CA GLY A 231 37.66 -44.66 -31.92
C GLY A 231 38.85 -44.64 -32.84
N ALA A 232 39.86 -43.78 -32.59
CA ALA A 232 41.05 -43.62 -33.37
C ALA A 232 42.16 -44.67 -33.05
N GLY A 233 42.02 -45.44 -31.98
CA GLY A 233 43.02 -46.43 -31.52
C GLY A 233 42.75 -47.89 -31.95
N VAL A 234 41.82 -48.16 -32.88
CA VAL A 234 41.48 -49.52 -33.32
C VAL A 234 41.74 -49.75 -34.83
N VAL A 235 42.60 -48.95 -35.44
CA VAL A 235 43.08 -49.17 -36.80
C VAL A 235 44.62 -49.14 -36.78
N ALA A 236 45.20 -50.25 -36.37
CA ALA A 236 46.58 -50.63 -36.61
C ALA A 236 46.70 -52.13 -36.57
#